data_f40bd97b16633488b1042751bfe9ba7f
#
_entry.id   f40bd97b16633488b1042751bfe9ba7f
#
_cell.length_a   1.000
_cell.length_b   1.000
_cell.length_c   1.000
_cell.angle_alpha   90.00
_cell.angle_beta   90.00
_cell.angle_gamma   90.00
#
_symmetry.space_group_name_H-M   'P 1'
#
loop_
_entity.id
_entity.type
_entity.pdbx_description
1 polymer ?
#
loop_
_entity_poly.entity_id
_entity_poly.type
_entity_poly.pdbx_seq_one_letter_code
_entity_poly.pdbx_strand_id
1 'polypeptide(L)'
;MNFQNTNKPSKVVLSVGDESGIGPEIILKALYSNEIPENIEYILVGSKKNLQNTYENLRSLGLENLANPKNLKIQDIEICPSNNDPKSSYGDSSFQYLKKAIEIVKQYPNAALVTGPICKKSWSLAGHYFSGQTEVLAKSCGVKNVGMLFTA
;
A
#
# COMPACT_ATOMS: atom_id res chain seq x y z
N MET A 1 25.87 12.98 -24.28
CA MET A 1 24.86 11.93 -24.19
C MET A 1 23.64 12.56 -23.56
N ASN A 2 22.60 12.81 -24.34
CA ASN A 2 21.34 13.33 -23.83
C ASN A 2 20.63 12.19 -23.12
N PHE A 3 20.62 12.20 -21.78
CA PHE A 3 19.68 11.42 -20.98
C PHE A 3 18.30 12.08 -21.08
N GLN A 4 17.73 12.04 -22.29
CA GLN A 4 16.35 12.44 -22.44
C GLN A 4 15.43 11.35 -21.92
N ASN A 5 14.63 11.78 -20.96
CA ASN A 5 13.30 11.28 -20.67
C ASN A 5 13.21 9.81 -20.33
N THR A 6 13.83 9.46 -19.29
CA THR A 6 13.57 8.20 -18.63
C THR A 6 12.23 8.28 -17.94
N ASN A 7 11.28 7.62 -18.51
CA ASN A 7 10.17 6.89 -17.92
C ASN A 7 9.87 7.21 -16.44
N LYS A 8 9.34 8.41 -16.18
CA LYS A 8 8.57 8.60 -14.95
C LYS A 8 7.46 7.56 -14.95
N PRO A 9 7.18 6.89 -13.82
CA PRO A 9 6.10 5.93 -13.79
C PRO A 9 4.80 6.63 -14.18
N SER A 10 4.05 6.02 -15.08
CA SER A 10 2.71 6.50 -15.45
C SER A 10 1.67 6.11 -14.41
N LYS A 11 2.00 5.14 -13.58
CA LYS A 11 1.16 4.62 -12.52
C LYS A 11 1.97 4.37 -11.25
N VAL A 12 1.36 4.66 -10.11
CA VAL A 12 1.86 4.27 -8.79
C VAL A 12 0.80 3.42 -8.11
N VAL A 13 1.17 2.20 -7.76
CA VAL A 13 0.32 1.29 -6.99
C VAL A 13 0.74 1.38 -5.53
N LEU A 14 -0.21 1.69 -4.65
CA LEU A 14 0.03 1.83 -3.22
C LEU A 14 -0.67 0.70 -2.46
N SER A 15 0.10 -0.12 -1.76
CA SER A 15 -0.45 -1.06 -0.78
C SER A 15 -0.69 -0.33 0.54
N VAL A 16 -1.91 -0.39 1.08
CA VAL A 16 -2.29 0.33 2.32
C VAL A 16 -1.49 -0.16 3.54
N GLY A 17 -1.07 -1.42 3.52
CA GLY A 17 -0.36 -2.02 4.65
C GLY A 17 -1.30 -2.48 5.76
N ASP A 18 -0.84 -2.39 7.01
CA ASP A 18 -1.63 -2.80 8.18
C ASP A 18 -2.74 -1.78 8.47
N GLU A 19 -3.98 -2.22 8.36
CA GLU A 19 -5.18 -1.40 8.58
C GLU A 19 -5.35 -0.95 10.03
N SER A 20 -4.76 -1.65 10.98
CA SER A 20 -4.79 -1.29 12.40
C SER A 20 -3.73 -0.27 12.78
N GLY A 21 -2.80 0.00 11.85
CA GLY A 21 -1.71 0.95 12.04
C GLY A 21 -1.96 2.30 11.37
N ILE A 22 -0.86 3.02 11.14
CA ILE A 22 -0.89 4.37 10.56
C ILE A 22 -1.01 4.38 9.03
N GLY A 23 -0.97 3.21 8.36
CA GLY A 23 -0.96 3.09 6.90
C GLY A 23 -2.10 3.85 6.22
N PRO A 24 -3.36 3.62 6.59
CA PRO A 24 -4.50 4.34 6.01
C PRO A 24 -4.40 5.87 6.17
N GLU A 25 -4.03 6.34 7.36
CA GLU A 25 -3.90 7.78 7.65
C GLU A 25 -2.82 8.45 6.79
N ILE A 26 -1.60 7.89 6.75
CA ILE A 26 -0.49 8.49 6.00
C ILE A 26 -0.76 8.54 4.51
N ILE A 27 -1.45 7.52 3.96
CA ILE A 27 -1.83 7.50 2.54
C ILE A 27 -2.86 8.59 2.23
N LEU A 28 -3.90 8.76 3.08
CA LEU A 28 -4.89 9.81 2.87
C LEU A 28 -4.29 11.21 2.96
N LYS A 29 -3.31 11.41 3.84
CA LYS A 29 -2.55 12.67 3.94
C LYS A 29 -1.65 12.88 2.71
N ALA A 30 -0.89 11.86 2.31
CA ALA A 30 0.02 11.95 1.18
C ALA A 30 -0.72 12.26 -0.14
N LEU A 31 -1.86 11.59 -0.38
CA LEU A 31 -2.65 11.80 -1.61
C LEU A 31 -3.44 13.12 -1.64
N TYR A 32 -3.50 13.85 -0.52
CA TYR A 32 -4.02 15.21 -0.47
C TYR A 32 -2.96 16.26 -0.79
N SER A 33 -1.67 15.92 -0.66
CA SER A 33 -0.57 16.86 -0.83
C SER A 33 -0.45 17.34 -2.27
N ASN A 34 -0.23 18.64 -2.45
CA ASN A 34 0.07 19.24 -3.75
C ASN A 34 1.49 18.89 -4.26
N GLU A 35 2.29 18.21 -3.46
CA GLU A 35 3.64 17.77 -3.84
C GLU A 35 3.64 16.51 -4.70
N ILE A 36 2.51 15.77 -4.73
CA ILE A 36 2.42 14.60 -5.59
C ILE A 36 2.13 14.99 -7.05
N PRO A 37 2.81 14.34 -8.03
CA PRO A 37 2.60 14.66 -9.44
C PRO A 37 1.19 14.34 -9.92
N GLU A 38 0.49 15.31 -10.50
CA GLU A 38 -0.88 15.14 -11.02
C GLU A 38 -0.95 14.22 -12.26
N ASN A 39 0.14 14.10 -13.01
CA ASN A 39 0.19 13.31 -14.24
C ASN A 39 0.44 11.81 -13.99
N ILE A 40 0.36 11.36 -12.75
CA ILE A 40 0.50 9.96 -12.35
C ILE A 40 -0.85 9.40 -11.91
N GLU A 41 -1.20 8.23 -12.41
CA GLU A 41 -2.36 7.49 -11.93
C GLU A 41 -2.01 6.74 -10.63
N TYR A 42 -2.70 7.05 -9.54
CA TYR A 42 -2.54 6.38 -8.25
C TYR A 42 -3.62 5.31 -8.08
N ILE A 43 -3.21 4.09 -7.80
CA ILE A 43 -4.11 2.95 -7.52
C ILE A 43 -3.82 2.45 -6.10
N LEU A 44 -4.78 2.61 -5.21
CA LEU A 44 -4.69 2.06 -3.86
C LEU A 44 -5.14 0.61 -3.84
N VAL A 45 -4.45 -0.20 -3.06
CA VAL A 45 -4.84 -1.59 -2.80
C VAL A 45 -5.07 -1.77 -1.31
N GLY A 46 -6.31 -2.01 -0.92
CA GLY A 46 -6.72 -2.10 0.48
C GLY A 46 -8.24 -2.16 0.64
N SER A 47 -8.73 -2.11 1.86
CA SER A 47 -10.16 -2.06 2.15
C SER A 47 -10.71 -0.65 1.99
N LYS A 48 -11.64 -0.49 1.05
CA LYS A 48 -12.36 0.78 0.84
C LYS A 48 -13.12 1.20 2.09
N LYS A 49 -13.72 0.22 2.78
CA LYS A 49 -14.45 0.45 4.03
C LYS A 49 -13.53 0.97 5.13
N ASN A 50 -12.34 0.37 5.30
CA ASN A 50 -11.37 0.82 6.31
C ASN A 50 -10.88 2.24 6.00
N LEU A 51 -10.52 2.53 4.75
CA LEU A 51 -10.10 3.87 4.33
C LEU A 51 -11.19 4.92 4.58
N GLN A 52 -12.46 4.58 4.30
CA GLN A 52 -13.59 5.48 4.56
C GLN A 52 -13.77 5.74 6.07
N ASN A 53 -13.74 4.69 6.89
CA ASN A 53 -13.84 4.83 8.34
C ASN A 53 -12.69 5.67 8.91
N THR A 54 -11.46 5.44 8.44
CA THR A 54 -10.29 6.23 8.84
C THR A 54 -10.46 7.70 8.46
N TYR A 55 -10.91 7.99 7.23
CA TYR A 55 -11.19 9.34 6.78
C TYR A 55 -12.21 10.05 7.68
N GLU A 56 -13.35 9.38 7.97
CA GLU A 56 -14.42 9.95 8.80
C GLU A 56 -13.95 10.19 10.23
N ASN A 57 -13.19 9.26 10.81
CA ASN A 57 -12.61 9.42 12.14
C ASN A 57 -11.64 10.61 12.20
N LEU A 58 -10.72 10.72 11.24
CA LEU A 58 -9.77 11.83 11.20
C LEU A 58 -10.47 13.17 10.98
N ARG A 59 -11.50 13.22 10.15
CA ARG A 59 -12.34 14.42 9.95
C ARG A 59 -13.05 14.84 11.24
N SER A 60 -13.58 13.89 12.00
CA SER A 60 -14.23 14.16 13.30
C SER A 60 -13.27 14.73 14.35
N LEU A 61 -11.97 14.41 14.21
CA LEU A 61 -10.89 14.96 15.04
C LEU A 61 -10.38 16.35 14.56
N GLY A 62 -11.00 16.91 13.51
CA GLY A 62 -10.66 18.22 12.98
C GLY A 62 -9.54 18.24 11.94
N LEU A 63 -9.09 17.08 11.44
CA LEU A 63 -8.11 17.04 10.35
C LEU A 63 -8.81 17.32 9.01
N GLU A 64 -8.37 18.36 8.31
CA GLU A 64 -8.98 18.76 7.02
C GLU A 64 -8.20 18.29 5.80
N ASN A 65 -6.89 18.21 5.89
CA ASN A 65 -5.98 17.94 4.80
C ASN A 65 -5.89 16.43 4.51
N LEU A 66 -6.96 15.85 3.96
CA LEU A 66 -7.10 14.42 3.69
C LEU A 66 -7.75 14.20 2.32
N ALA A 67 -7.18 13.31 1.52
CA ALA A 67 -7.82 12.86 0.29
C ALA A 67 -9.12 12.09 0.61
N ASN A 68 -10.21 12.45 -0.07
CA ASN A 68 -11.48 11.77 0.12
C ASN A 68 -11.46 10.40 -0.58
N PRO A 69 -11.64 9.27 0.14
CA PRO A 69 -11.61 7.94 -0.46
C PRO A 69 -12.61 7.72 -1.60
N LYS A 70 -13.70 8.49 -1.63
CA LYS A 70 -14.70 8.42 -2.72
C LYS A 70 -14.14 8.87 -4.07
N ASN A 71 -13.09 9.71 -4.05
CA ASN A 71 -12.45 10.25 -5.25
C ASN A 71 -11.18 9.48 -5.64
N LEU A 72 -10.82 8.43 -4.88
CA LEU A 72 -9.61 7.65 -5.10
C LEU A 72 -9.92 6.38 -5.90
N LYS A 73 -8.98 5.98 -6.75
CA LYS A 73 -9.03 4.69 -7.43
C LYS A 73 -8.56 3.60 -6.47
N ILE A 74 -9.50 2.85 -5.92
CA ILE A 74 -9.24 1.81 -4.92
C ILE A 74 -9.53 0.44 -5.54
N GLN A 75 -8.52 -0.42 -5.58
CA GLN A 75 -8.69 -1.86 -5.74
C GLN A 75 -9.10 -2.39 -4.37
N ASP A 76 -10.40 -2.54 -4.20
CA ASP A 76 -10.98 -3.00 -2.95
C ASP A 76 -10.72 -4.49 -2.74
N ILE A 77 -10.26 -4.84 -1.56
CA ILE A 77 -10.04 -6.22 -1.15
C ILE A 77 -10.70 -6.37 0.23
N GLU A 78 -11.83 -7.01 0.24
CA GLU A 78 -12.48 -7.43 1.47
C GLU A 78 -11.96 -8.81 1.86
N ILE A 79 -11.37 -8.90 3.05
CA ILE A 79 -10.92 -10.17 3.63
C ILE A 79 -11.83 -10.47 4.81
N CYS A 80 -12.56 -11.55 4.69
CA CYS A 80 -13.33 -12.07 5.81
C CYS A 80 -12.34 -12.56 6.89
N PRO A 81 -12.47 -12.12 8.14
CA PRO A 81 -11.65 -12.64 9.21
C PRO A 81 -11.77 -14.16 9.29
N SER A 82 -10.70 -14.87 9.02
CA SER A 82 -10.68 -16.34 9.07
C SER A 82 -10.56 -16.89 10.50
N ASN A 83 -10.16 -16.05 11.44
CA ASN A 83 -9.93 -16.41 12.84
C ASN A 83 -10.50 -15.35 13.78
N ASN A 84 -10.86 -15.75 14.99
CA ASN A 84 -11.36 -14.85 16.04
C ASN A 84 -10.30 -13.86 16.59
N ASP A 85 -9.07 -13.83 16.02
CA ASP A 85 -8.02 -12.91 16.41
C ASP A 85 -7.91 -11.75 15.41
N PRO A 86 -8.27 -10.52 15.81
CA PRO A 86 -8.18 -9.35 14.94
C PRO A 86 -6.77 -9.09 14.38
N LYS A 87 -5.71 -9.39 15.16
CA LYS A 87 -4.32 -9.17 14.72
C LYS A 87 -3.94 -10.10 13.57
N SER A 88 -4.36 -11.34 13.63
CA SER A 88 -4.20 -12.31 12.56
C SER A 88 -4.95 -11.83 11.29
N SER A 89 -6.17 -11.34 11.46
CA SER A 89 -6.96 -10.80 10.36
C SER A 89 -6.29 -9.61 9.67
N TYR A 90 -5.79 -8.63 10.43
CA TYR A 90 -5.04 -7.49 9.88
C TYR A 90 -3.73 -7.91 9.23
N GLY A 91 -3.07 -8.94 9.79
CA GLY A 91 -1.87 -9.55 9.20
C GLY A 91 -2.16 -10.13 7.83
N ASP A 92 -3.23 -10.92 7.70
CA ASP A 92 -3.63 -11.50 6.41
C ASP A 92 -4.04 -10.42 5.42
N SER A 93 -4.88 -9.46 5.83
CA SER A 93 -5.30 -8.34 4.96
C SER A 93 -4.10 -7.61 4.38
N SER A 94 -3.16 -7.18 5.22
CA SER A 94 -1.99 -6.43 4.77
C SER A 94 -1.09 -7.24 3.83
N PHE A 95 -0.99 -8.55 4.03
CA PHE A 95 -0.25 -9.44 3.15
C PHE A 95 -0.94 -9.59 1.78
N GLN A 96 -2.26 -9.76 1.76
CA GLN A 96 -3.03 -9.86 0.52
C GLN A 96 -3.00 -8.54 -0.27
N TYR A 97 -3.03 -7.38 0.41
CA TYR A 97 -2.88 -6.09 -0.24
C TYR A 97 -1.53 -5.97 -0.95
N LEU A 98 -0.45 -6.37 -0.27
CA LEU A 98 0.88 -6.39 -0.89
C LEU A 98 0.93 -7.32 -2.11
N LYS A 99 0.41 -8.54 -1.98
CA LYS A 99 0.35 -9.50 -3.09
C LYS A 99 -0.41 -8.92 -4.28
N LYS A 100 -1.59 -8.35 -4.04
CA LYS A 100 -2.41 -7.77 -5.09
C LYS A 100 -1.76 -6.56 -5.74
N ALA A 101 -1.11 -5.72 -4.95
CA ALA A 101 -0.35 -4.58 -5.48
C ALA A 101 0.80 -5.04 -6.40
N ILE A 102 1.52 -6.10 -6.03
CA ILE A 102 2.55 -6.72 -6.87
C ILE A 102 1.97 -7.26 -8.19
N GLU A 103 0.82 -7.94 -8.13
CA GLU A 103 0.14 -8.43 -9.34
C GLU A 103 -0.23 -7.30 -10.29
N ILE A 104 -0.76 -6.19 -9.75
CA ILE A 104 -1.14 -5.03 -10.55
C ILE A 104 0.10 -4.37 -11.19
N VAL A 105 1.15 -4.12 -10.41
CA VAL A 105 2.37 -3.50 -10.92
C VAL A 105 2.98 -4.29 -12.06
N LYS A 106 2.97 -5.62 -11.98
CA LYS A 106 3.50 -6.50 -13.05
C LYS A 106 2.76 -6.40 -14.38
N GLN A 107 1.55 -5.87 -14.39
CA GLN A 107 0.76 -5.68 -15.61
C GLN A 107 1.16 -4.42 -16.39
N TYR A 108 1.91 -3.50 -15.75
CA TYR A 108 2.25 -2.21 -16.34
C TYR A 108 3.77 -2.00 -16.35
N PRO A 109 4.41 -1.93 -17.52
CA PRO A 109 5.88 -1.80 -17.63
C PRO A 109 6.45 -0.56 -16.93
N ASN A 110 5.66 0.53 -16.86
CA ASN A 110 6.06 1.81 -16.29
C ASN A 110 5.29 2.11 -14.99
N ALA A 111 5.07 1.11 -14.15
CA ALA A 111 4.46 1.30 -12.86
C ALA A 111 5.49 1.20 -11.73
N ALA A 112 5.26 1.94 -10.65
CA ALA A 112 6.01 1.82 -9.41
C ALA A 112 5.10 1.27 -8.31
N LEU A 113 5.70 0.54 -7.36
CA LEU A 113 5.04 0.06 -6.16
C LEU A 113 5.51 0.89 -4.96
N VAL A 114 4.54 1.41 -4.20
CA VAL A 114 4.76 2.03 -2.89
C VAL A 114 4.04 1.17 -1.85
N THR A 115 4.72 0.85 -0.77
CA THR A 115 4.15 -0.03 0.26
C THR A 115 3.93 0.72 1.57
N GLY A 116 2.72 0.63 2.12
CA GLY A 116 2.42 1.09 3.46
C GLY A 116 3.10 0.24 4.54
N PRO A 117 3.17 0.73 5.79
CA PRO A 117 3.79 0.00 6.88
C PRO A 117 3.02 -1.27 7.23
N ILE A 118 3.75 -2.30 7.64
CA ILE A 118 3.18 -3.59 8.04
C ILE A 118 3.57 -3.96 9.47
N CYS A 119 2.80 -4.85 10.09
CA CYS A 119 3.15 -5.47 11.34
C CYS A 119 3.62 -6.92 11.10
N LYS A 120 4.93 -7.17 11.23
CA LYS A 120 5.51 -8.51 11.04
C LYS A 120 4.92 -9.55 11.98
N LYS A 121 4.59 -9.15 13.21
CA LYS A 121 3.95 -10.03 14.19
C LYS A 121 2.55 -10.45 13.73
N SER A 122 1.76 -9.52 13.20
CA SER A 122 0.44 -9.81 12.63
C SER A 122 0.55 -10.75 11.42
N TRP A 123 1.56 -10.55 10.56
CA TRP A 123 1.85 -11.48 9.46
C TRP A 123 2.14 -12.89 9.96
N SER A 124 3.00 -13.02 10.98
CA SER A 124 3.33 -14.32 11.57
C SER A 124 2.11 -15.02 12.18
N LEU A 125 1.24 -14.28 12.89
CA LEU A 125 -0.03 -14.79 13.41
C LEU A 125 -0.99 -15.25 12.33
N ALA A 126 -0.93 -14.63 11.16
CA ALA A 126 -1.70 -15.01 9.98
C ALA A 126 -1.07 -16.17 9.16
N GLY A 127 0.08 -16.70 9.60
CA GLY A 127 0.78 -17.78 8.88
C GLY A 127 1.71 -17.31 7.77
N HIS A 128 1.97 -16.01 7.64
CA HIS A 128 2.88 -15.44 6.65
C HIS A 128 4.27 -15.22 7.25
N TYR A 129 5.15 -16.19 7.07
CA TYR A 129 6.50 -16.22 7.67
C TYR A 129 7.53 -15.58 6.74
N PHE A 130 7.51 -14.24 6.67
CA PHE A 130 8.50 -13.44 5.95
C PHE A 130 9.17 -12.43 6.90
N SER A 131 10.45 -12.16 6.70
CA SER A 131 11.19 -11.18 7.52
C SER A 131 10.72 -9.74 7.26
N GLY A 132 10.10 -9.50 6.11
CA GLY A 132 9.51 -8.22 5.73
C GLY A 132 9.01 -8.21 4.29
N GLN A 133 8.68 -7.02 3.81
CA GLN A 133 8.15 -6.83 2.45
C GLN A 133 9.20 -7.12 1.37
N THR A 134 10.46 -6.83 1.66
CA THR A 134 11.59 -7.05 0.72
C THR A 134 11.68 -8.51 0.28
N GLU A 135 11.53 -9.46 1.19
CA GLU A 135 11.59 -10.89 0.89
C GLU A 135 10.39 -11.35 0.06
N VAL A 136 9.21 -10.77 0.33
CA VAL A 136 8.01 -11.03 -0.49
C VAL A 136 8.22 -10.52 -1.91
N LEU A 137 8.78 -9.32 -2.08
CA LEU A 137 9.09 -8.73 -3.38
C LEU A 137 10.13 -9.56 -4.13
N ALA A 138 11.23 -9.92 -3.47
CA ALA A 138 12.29 -10.77 -4.05
C ALA A 138 11.72 -12.09 -4.58
N LYS A 139 10.94 -12.78 -3.74
CA LYS A 139 10.28 -14.04 -4.12
C LYS A 139 9.32 -13.84 -5.29
N SER A 140 8.54 -12.77 -5.28
CA SER A 140 7.57 -12.46 -6.33
C SER A 140 8.22 -12.11 -7.67
N CYS A 141 9.44 -11.56 -7.64
CA CYS A 141 10.24 -11.25 -8.83
C CYS A 141 11.17 -12.39 -9.25
N GLY A 142 11.26 -13.47 -8.49
CA GLY A 142 12.14 -14.61 -8.79
C GLY A 142 13.64 -14.27 -8.65
N VAL A 143 13.99 -13.24 -7.86
CA VAL A 143 15.37 -12.80 -7.64
C VAL A 143 15.90 -13.25 -6.29
N LYS A 144 17.20 -13.60 -6.23
CA LYS A 144 17.85 -14.01 -4.98
C LYS A 144 18.57 -12.85 -4.28
N ASN A 145 19.16 -11.96 -5.07
CA ASN A 145 19.92 -10.83 -4.55
C ASN A 145 19.11 -9.56 -4.64
N VAL A 146 18.85 -8.94 -3.52
CA VAL A 146 18.14 -7.66 -3.39
C VAL A 146 18.97 -6.70 -2.55
N GLY A 147 18.89 -5.41 -2.88
CA GLY A 147 19.51 -4.34 -2.11
C GLY A 147 18.44 -3.34 -1.68
N MET A 148 18.74 -2.60 -0.61
CA MET A 148 17.94 -1.45 -0.18
C MET A 148 18.80 -0.20 -0.34
N LEU A 149 18.25 0.81 -1.02
CA LEU A 149 18.87 2.12 -1.16
C LEU A 149 18.17 3.10 -0.21
N PHE A 150 18.95 3.76 0.63
CA PHE A 150 18.47 4.86 1.46
C PHE A 150 18.99 6.17 0.88
N THR A 151 18.08 7.12 0.69
CA THR A 151 18.42 8.49 0.25
C THR A 151 18.00 9.46 1.35
N ALA A 152 18.79 10.49 1.58
CA ALA A 152 18.48 11.59 2.50
C ALA A 152 18.29 12.88 1.70
#